data_0e01bf5478a5e32dc69ccdeaad204f60
#
_entry.id   0e01bf5478a5e32dc69ccdeaad204f60
#
_cell.length_a   1.000
_cell.length_b   1.000
_cell.length_c   1.000
_cell.angle_alpha   90.00
_cell.angle_beta   90.00
_cell.angle_gamma   90.00
#
_symmetry.space_group_name_H-M   'P 1'
#
loop_
_entity.id
_entity.type
_entity.pdbx_description
1 polymer ?
#
loop_
_entity_poly.entity_id
_entity_poly.type
_entity_poly.pdbx_seq_one_letter_code
_entity_poly.pdbx_strand_id
1 'polypeptide(L)'
;MSATPDTAIGSVHTGDEPGIREIDTGAPPTRFARGWHCLGLVEEFDDGQPHSIHIFGTKLVVWATRAGGEIKVNALDAYCRHMGGDLSQGTVKDDGNVACPFHGWLWKGNGRCAGVPYAKRNPKLAKTRSWPTMIRNGQVFVYNDPEGDPPPEDCIIPALDEVGSSEWTGWTWNRIVIEGANCREIIDNVVDMAHFLSLIHISEPTRPY
;
A
#
# COMPACT_ATOMS: atom_id res chain seq x y z
N MET A 1 7.95 36.15 31.60
CA MET A 1 8.57 35.00 32.26
C MET A 1 7.64 33.83 32.01
N SER A 2 7.91 33.10 30.95
CA SER A 2 7.11 31.95 30.55
C SER A 2 8.05 30.73 30.60
N ALA A 3 7.79 29.84 31.55
CA ALA A 3 8.49 28.58 31.70
C ALA A 3 7.90 27.57 30.72
N THR A 4 8.72 27.08 29.79
CA THR A 4 8.46 25.89 28.98
C THR A 4 8.54 24.66 29.89
N PRO A 5 7.60 23.71 29.80
CA PRO A 5 7.77 22.43 30.48
C PRO A 5 8.80 21.59 29.77
N ASP A 6 9.83 21.27 30.49
CA ASP A 6 10.86 20.31 30.16
C ASP A 6 10.23 18.90 30.21
N THR A 7 9.94 18.33 29.06
CA THR A 7 9.56 16.92 28.96
C THR A 7 10.84 16.09 29.01
N ALA A 8 11.27 15.77 30.19
CA ALA A 8 12.29 14.76 30.42
C ALA A 8 11.76 13.40 29.98
N ILE A 9 12.15 12.98 28.78
CA ILE A 9 12.02 11.59 28.31
C ILE A 9 12.97 10.74 29.15
N GLY A 10 12.43 9.68 29.70
CA GLY A 10 12.93 8.85 30.75
C GLY A 10 14.40 8.48 30.73
N SER A 11 14.94 8.38 31.92
CA SER A 11 16.26 7.92 32.26
C SER A 11 16.61 6.60 31.59
N VAL A 12 17.67 6.64 30.79
CA VAL A 12 18.37 5.45 30.31
C VAL A 12 18.86 4.66 31.52
N HIS A 13 18.29 3.49 31.75
CA HIS A 13 18.84 2.53 32.70
C HIS A 13 20.13 1.95 32.11
N THR A 14 21.25 2.47 32.51
CA THR A 14 22.57 1.83 32.32
C THR A 14 22.76 0.83 33.46
N GLY A 15 22.14 -0.30 33.36
CA GLY A 15 22.40 -1.43 34.27
C GLY A 15 22.95 -2.58 33.47
N ASP A 16 24.10 -3.12 33.83
CA ASP A 16 24.74 -4.33 33.30
C ASP A 16 23.90 -5.59 33.62
N GLU A 17 22.63 -5.61 33.32
CA GLU A 17 21.80 -6.82 33.34
C GLU A 17 21.86 -7.47 31.97
N PRO A 18 22.44 -8.69 31.87
CA PRO A 18 22.46 -9.39 30.61
C PRO A 18 21.07 -9.89 30.28
N GLY A 19 20.41 -9.33 29.29
CA GLY A 19 19.33 -10.00 28.63
C GLY A 19 18.00 -9.29 28.40
N ILE A 20 17.80 -8.05 28.81
CA ILE A 20 16.59 -7.33 28.38
C ILE A 20 16.94 -6.51 27.14
N ARG A 21 16.51 -6.98 26.00
CA ARG A 21 16.55 -6.21 24.76
C ARG A 21 15.54 -5.08 24.88
N GLU A 22 16.00 -3.84 25.08
CA GLU A 22 15.12 -2.70 24.91
C GLU A 22 14.60 -2.68 23.46
N ILE A 23 13.30 -2.70 23.31
CA ILE A 23 12.67 -2.44 22.02
C ILE A 23 12.82 -0.94 21.79
N ASP A 24 13.73 -0.57 20.89
CA ASP A 24 13.86 0.82 20.47
C ASP A 24 12.56 1.23 19.76
N THR A 25 11.70 1.90 20.48
CA THR A 25 10.48 2.54 19.95
C THR A 25 10.80 3.84 19.22
N GLY A 26 12.04 4.01 18.75
CA GLY A 26 12.53 5.21 18.09
C GLY A 26 11.54 5.83 17.11
N ALA A 27 11.80 7.08 16.73
CA ALA A 27 10.96 7.80 15.78
C ALA A 27 10.63 6.92 14.56
N PRO A 28 9.37 6.94 14.08
CA PRO A 28 8.98 6.15 12.92
C PRO A 28 9.97 6.41 11.76
N PRO A 29 10.35 5.38 11.01
CA PRO A 29 11.29 5.56 9.91
C PRO A 29 10.77 6.65 8.97
N THR A 30 11.62 7.62 8.66
CA THR A 30 11.30 8.71 7.72
C THR A 30 11.19 8.21 6.27
N ARG A 31 11.54 6.95 6.03
CA ARG A 31 11.54 6.31 4.71
C ARG A 31 10.72 5.03 4.77
N PHE A 32 9.85 4.86 3.79
CA PHE A 32 9.10 3.62 3.60
C PHE A 32 9.95 2.58 2.91
N ALA A 33 9.69 1.30 3.21
CA ALA A 33 10.47 0.20 2.66
C ALA A 33 10.41 0.19 1.13
N ARG A 34 11.57 -0.10 0.50
CA ARG A 34 11.66 -0.37 -0.94
C ARG A 34 11.10 -1.75 -1.22
N GLY A 35 10.32 -1.88 -2.29
CA GLY A 35 9.79 -3.16 -2.73
C GLY A 35 8.33 -3.11 -3.14
N TRP A 36 7.77 -4.28 -3.39
CA TRP A 36 6.37 -4.47 -3.71
C TRP A 36 5.51 -4.53 -2.45
N HIS A 37 4.43 -3.79 -2.42
CA HIS A 37 3.47 -3.75 -1.33
C HIS A 37 2.10 -4.16 -1.84
N CYS A 38 1.49 -5.15 -1.18
CA CYS A 38 0.15 -5.64 -1.54
C CYS A 38 -0.91 -4.60 -1.13
N LEU A 39 -1.83 -4.32 -2.06
CA LEU A 39 -2.95 -3.40 -1.84
C LEU A 39 -4.26 -4.12 -1.54
N GLY A 40 -4.44 -5.32 -2.09
CA GLY A 40 -5.66 -6.10 -1.97
C GLY A 40 -5.81 -7.11 -3.10
N LEU A 41 -6.98 -7.70 -3.23
CA LEU A 41 -7.32 -8.59 -4.34
C LEU A 41 -7.69 -7.80 -5.60
N VAL A 42 -7.43 -8.37 -6.77
CA VAL A 42 -7.79 -7.76 -8.07
C VAL A 42 -9.28 -7.43 -8.14
N GLU A 43 -10.13 -8.28 -7.59
CA GLU A 43 -11.59 -8.15 -7.57
C GLU A 43 -12.06 -6.88 -6.85
N GLU A 44 -11.28 -6.41 -5.87
CA GLU A 44 -11.58 -5.16 -5.14
C GLU A 44 -11.41 -3.90 -6.01
N PHE A 45 -10.64 -3.99 -7.09
CA PHE A 45 -10.30 -2.86 -7.97
C PHE A 45 -10.95 -2.96 -9.35
N ASP A 46 -11.53 -4.12 -9.70
CA ASP A 46 -12.08 -4.40 -11.02
C ASP A 46 -13.60 -4.12 -11.07
N ASP A 47 -14.02 -3.06 -10.44
CA ASP A 47 -15.41 -2.61 -10.36
C ASP A 47 -15.70 -1.36 -11.22
N GLY A 48 -14.69 -0.90 -11.99
CA GLY A 48 -14.80 0.28 -12.83
C GLY A 48 -14.74 1.60 -12.07
N GLN A 49 -14.39 1.59 -10.78
CA GLN A 49 -14.28 2.77 -9.94
C GLN A 49 -12.82 3.08 -9.56
N PRO A 50 -12.49 4.34 -9.28
CA PRO A 50 -11.21 4.72 -8.71
C PRO A 50 -11.24 4.56 -7.19
N HIS A 51 -10.25 3.86 -6.62
CA HIS A 51 -10.12 3.58 -5.19
C HIS A 51 -9.07 4.48 -4.53
N SER A 52 -9.34 4.87 -3.30
CA SER A 52 -8.43 5.66 -2.47
C SER A 52 -7.59 4.75 -1.59
N ILE A 53 -6.26 4.82 -1.72
CA ILE A 53 -5.31 4.07 -0.90
C ILE A 53 -4.36 5.03 -0.19
N HIS A 54 -4.32 4.96 1.15
CA HIS A 54 -3.35 5.69 1.95
C HIS A 54 -2.14 4.78 2.21
N ILE A 55 -1.01 5.12 1.61
CA ILE A 55 0.23 4.35 1.73
C ILE A 55 1.43 5.28 1.48
N PHE A 56 2.60 4.93 2.02
CA PHE A 56 3.84 5.70 1.85
C PHE A 56 3.73 7.19 2.26
N GLY A 57 2.92 7.47 3.29
CA GLY A 57 2.69 8.84 3.76
C GLY A 57 1.95 9.73 2.75
N THR A 58 1.39 9.16 1.69
CA THR A 58 0.63 9.86 0.65
C THR A 58 -0.69 9.15 0.37
N LYS A 59 -1.48 9.75 -0.49
CA LYS A 59 -2.73 9.19 -1.00
C LYS A 59 -2.56 8.83 -2.47
N LEU A 60 -2.88 7.60 -2.83
CA LEU A 60 -2.94 7.13 -4.19
C LEU A 60 -4.38 6.99 -4.67
N VAL A 61 -4.59 7.16 -5.95
CA VAL A 61 -5.77 6.66 -6.66
C VAL A 61 -5.38 5.40 -7.43
N VAL A 62 -6.12 4.32 -7.22
CA VAL A 62 -5.87 3.00 -7.85
C VAL A 62 -7.16 2.58 -8.57
N TRP A 63 -7.04 2.11 -9.80
CA TRP A 63 -8.18 1.61 -10.58
C TRP A 63 -7.73 0.56 -11.60
N ALA A 64 -8.62 -0.37 -11.89
CA ALA A 64 -8.41 -1.34 -12.95
C ALA A 64 -8.96 -0.84 -14.29
N THR A 65 -8.34 -1.33 -15.36
CA THR A 65 -8.81 -1.16 -16.74
C THR A 65 -8.74 -2.50 -17.45
N ARG A 66 -9.63 -2.73 -18.41
CA ARG A 66 -9.62 -3.94 -19.23
C ARG A 66 -9.27 -3.58 -20.67
N ALA A 67 -8.27 -4.26 -21.21
CA ALA A 67 -7.89 -4.13 -22.61
C ALA A 67 -7.70 -5.53 -23.21
N GLY A 68 -8.49 -5.87 -24.22
CA GLY A 68 -8.40 -7.18 -24.86
C GLY A 68 -8.68 -8.37 -23.94
N GLY A 69 -9.44 -8.16 -22.85
CA GLY A 69 -9.75 -9.19 -21.85
C GLY A 69 -8.73 -9.26 -20.71
N GLU A 70 -7.59 -8.59 -20.83
CA GLU A 70 -6.58 -8.52 -19.79
C GLU A 70 -6.86 -7.35 -18.82
N ILE A 71 -6.70 -7.61 -17.52
CA ILE A 71 -6.85 -6.61 -16.47
C ILE A 71 -5.50 -5.94 -16.25
N LYS A 72 -5.50 -4.61 -16.26
CA LYS A 72 -4.37 -3.78 -15.89
C LYS A 72 -4.76 -2.85 -14.75
N VAL A 73 -3.98 -2.83 -13.69
CA VAL A 73 -4.16 -1.86 -12.60
C VAL A 73 -3.25 -0.66 -12.81
N ASN A 74 -3.77 0.51 -12.52
CA ASN A 74 -3.06 1.78 -12.60
C ASN A 74 -3.05 2.43 -11.22
N ALA A 75 -1.96 3.11 -10.86
CA ALA A 75 -1.84 3.86 -9.62
C ALA A 75 -1.17 5.21 -9.87
N LEU A 76 -1.80 6.28 -9.39
CA LEU A 76 -1.28 7.65 -9.48
C LEU A 76 -1.32 8.32 -8.11
N ASP A 77 -0.56 9.41 -7.93
CA ASP A 77 -0.85 10.35 -6.84
C ASP A 77 -2.30 10.83 -6.98
N ALA A 78 -3.05 10.80 -5.87
CA ALA A 78 -4.49 11.02 -5.91
C ALA A 78 -4.89 12.45 -6.26
N TYR A 79 -4.01 13.42 -6.07
CA TYR A 79 -4.37 14.82 -6.26
C TYR A 79 -4.05 15.33 -7.68
N CYS A 80 -5.11 15.79 -8.35
CA CYS A 80 -5.04 16.36 -9.69
C CYS A 80 -4.10 17.56 -9.74
N ARG A 81 -3.14 17.56 -10.67
CA ARG A 81 -2.14 18.63 -10.82
C ARG A 81 -2.70 19.96 -11.29
N HIS A 82 -3.98 20.02 -11.65
CA HIS A 82 -4.64 21.28 -11.98
C HIS A 82 -4.88 22.14 -10.72
N MET A 83 -5.76 21.66 -9.82
CA MET A 83 -6.14 22.37 -8.61
C MET A 83 -6.40 21.43 -7.41
N GLY A 84 -5.70 20.31 -7.34
CA GLY A 84 -5.73 19.44 -6.18
C GLY A 84 -7.00 18.60 -5.99
N GLY A 85 -7.89 18.55 -7.00
CA GLY A 85 -9.08 17.68 -6.91
C GLY A 85 -8.69 16.21 -6.70
N ASP A 86 -9.38 15.53 -5.82
CA ASP A 86 -9.12 14.13 -5.48
C ASP A 86 -9.63 13.20 -6.58
N LEU A 87 -8.70 12.56 -7.29
CA LEU A 87 -9.00 11.65 -8.39
C LEU A 87 -9.74 10.38 -7.93
N SER A 88 -9.59 9.99 -6.66
CA SER A 88 -10.32 8.83 -6.12
C SER A 88 -11.82 9.08 -5.94
N GLN A 89 -12.25 10.34 -6.01
CA GLN A 89 -13.64 10.75 -6.03
C GLN A 89 -14.16 11.02 -7.45
N GLY A 90 -13.32 10.71 -8.43
CA GLY A 90 -13.62 10.89 -9.85
C GLY A 90 -14.35 9.72 -10.47
N THR A 91 -14.18 9.55 -11.77
CA THR A 91 -14.77 8.44 -12.53
C THR A 91 -13.75 7.86 -13.50
N VAL A 92 -13.72 6.55 -13.64
CA VAL A 92 -13.01 5.87 -14.72
C VAL A 92 -13.85 5.97 -15.99
N LYS A 93 -13.24 6.38 -17.10
CA LYS A 93 -13.88 6.50 -18.41
C LYS A 93 -13.68 5.23 -19.23
N ASP A 94 -14.49 5.04 -20.26
CA ASP A 94 -14.43 3.88 -21.16
C ASP A 94 -13.06 3.70 -21.83
N ASP A 95 -12.31 4.78 -22.00
CA ASP A 95 -10.93 4.77 -22.52
C ASP A 95 -9.87 4.42 -21.45
N GLY A 96 -10.29 4.08 -20.24
CA GLY A 96 -9.45 3.70 -19.11
C GLY A 96 -8.77 4.86 -18.40
N ASN A 97 -9.06 6.11 -18.76
CA ASN A 97 -8.54 7.28 -18.07
C ASN A 97 -9.40 7.62 -16.84
N VAL A 98 -8.77 8.16 -15.77
CA VAL A 98 -9.51 8.69 -14.63
C VAL A 98 -9.80 10.18 -14.82
N ALA A 99 -11.06 10.56 -14.62
CA ALA A 99 -11.53 11.94 -14.71
C ALA A 99 -11.56 12.60 -13.34
N CYS A 100 -10.92 13.77 -13.22
CA CYS A 100 -10.99 14.57 -12.01
C CYS A 100 -12.43 15.06 -11.75
N PRO A 101 -12.98 14.91 -10.54
CA PRO A 101 -14.35 15.32 -10.25
C PRO A 101 -14.54 16.84 -10.27
N PHE A 102 -13.43 17.60 -10.13
CA PHE A 102 -13.52 19.06 -10.00
C PHE A 102 -13.71 19.77 -11.36
N HIS A 103 -12.83 19.47 -12.37
CA HIS A 103 -12.89 20.15 -13.68
C HIS A 103 -12.79 19.18 -14.86
N GLY A 104 -12.95 17.88 -14.64
CA GLY A 104 -12.97 16.89 -15.70
C GLY A 104 -11.63 16.60 -16.38
N TRP A 105 -10.50 17.07 -15.84
CA TRP A 105 -9.19 16.69 -16.40
C TRP A 105 -9.02 15.20 -16.40
N LEU A 106 -8.63 14.64 -17.55
CA LEU A 106 -8.44 13.21 -17.76
C LEU A 106 -6.97 12.84 -17.57
N TRP A 107 -6.73 11.78 -16.81
CA TRP A 107 -5.40 11.28 -16.51
C TRP A 107 -5.23 9.83 -16.94
N LYS A 108 -4.17 9.56 -17.72
CA LYS A 108 -3.78 8.22 -18.13
C LYS A 108 -3.11 7.47 -16.97
N GLY A 109 -3.12 6.14 -16.99
CA GLY A 109 -2.40 5.32 -16.00
C GLY A 109 -0.90 5.58 -15.92
N ASN A 110 -0.27 6.18 -16.95
CA ASN A 110 1.13 6.61 -16.92
C ASN A 110 1.33 8.03 -16.35
N GLY A 111 0.30 8.62 -15.78
CA GLY A 111 0.32 9.93 -15.15
C GLY A 111 0.24 11.13 -16.10
N ARG A 112 0.21 10.94 -17.42
CA ARG A 112 0.09 12.05 -18.38
C ARG A 112 -1.36 12.51 -18.50
N CYS A 113 -1.55 13.82 -18.69
CA CYS A 113 -2.87 14.37 -19.01
C CYS A 113 -3.35 13.81 -20.36
N ALA A 114 -4.51 13.17 -20.37
CA ALA A 114 -5.16 12.64 -21.58
C ALA A 114 -6.03 13.69 -22.27
N GLY A 115 -6.67 14.57 -21.49
CA GLY A 115 -7.60 15.57 -22.03
C GLY A 115 -8.01 16.59 -20.99
N VAL A 116 -8.38 17.76 -21.49
CA VAL A 116 -9.02 18.85 -20.73
C VAL A 116 -10.29 19.23 -21.48
N PRO A 117 -11.48 18.96 -20.93
CA PRO A 117 -12.75 19.08 -21.68
C PRO A 117 -13.02 20.44 -22.32
N TYR A 118 -12.54 21.50 -21.70
CA TYR A 118 -12.77 22.87 -22.14
C TYR A 118 -11.56 23.50 -22.86
N ALA A 119 -10.46 22.76 -23.05
CA ALA A 119 -9.26 23.28 -23.69
C ALA A 119 -9.15 22.84 -25.16
N LYS A 120 -8.76 23.77 -26.03
CA LYS A 120 -8.48 23.46 -27.44
C LYS A 120 -7.21 22.60 -27.62
N ARG A 121 -6.31 22.60 -26.64
CA ARG A 121 -5.06 21.82 -26.64
C ARG A 121 -4.77 21.33 -25.23
N ASN A 122 -4.36 20.08 -25.12
CA ASN A 122 -3.93 19.51 -23.83
C ASN A 122 -2.57 20.06 -23.42
N PRO A 123 -2.36 20.33 -22.12
CA PRO A 123 -1.07 20.77 -21.61
C PRO A 123 -0.06 19.60 -21.70
N LYS A 124 0.90 19.70 -22.62
CA LYS A 124 1.87 18.63 -22.93
C LYS A 124 2.74 18.23 -21.73
N LEU A 125 3.00 19.16 -20.82
CA LEU A 125 3.85 18.94 -19.65
C LEU A 125 3.06 18.53 -18.40
N ALA A 126 1.73 18.51 -18.46
CA ALA A 126 0.93 18.08 -17.31
C ALA A 126 1.12 16.59 -17.06
N LYS A 127 1.74 16.28 -15.93
CA LYS A 127 2.04 14.93 -15.48
C LYS A 127 1.88 14.85 -13.97
N THR A 128 1.20 13.82 -13.47
CA THR A 128 1.24 13.40 -12.07
C THR A 128 2.15 12.18 -11.92
N ARG A 129 2.58 11.86 -10.70
CA ARG A 129 3.37 10.67 -10.45
C ARG A 129 2.53 9.43 -10.73
N SER A 130 3.08 8.51 -11.50
CA SER A 130 2.56 7.16 -11.66
C SER A 130 3.43 6.19 -10.86
N TRP A 131 2.79 5.22 -10.25
CA TRP A 131 3.44 4.20 -9.46
C TRP A 131 3.46 2.89 -10.24
N PRO A 132 4.58 2.15 -10.26
CA PRO A 132 4.61 0.83 -10.86
C PRO A 132 3.63 -0.09 -10.14
N THR A 133 2.86 -0.85 -10.92
CA THR A 133 1.87 -1.81 -10.42
C THR A 133 2.11 -3.18 -11.02
N MET A 134 1.75 -4.21 -10.30
CA MET A 134 1.79 -5.59 -10.74
C MET A 134 0.57 -6.34 -10.23
N ILE A 135 0.03 -7.21 -11.08
CA ILE A 135 -0.93 -8.23 -10.67
C ILE A 135 -0.16 -9.55 -10.58
N ARG A 136 -0.24 -10.20 -9.43
CA ARG A 136 0.36 -11.51 -9.21
C ARG A 136 -0.47 -12.31 -8.22
N ASN A 137 -0.71 -13.59 -8.53
CA ASN A 137 -1.45 -14.50 -7.66
C ASN A 137 -2.85 -13.97 -7.25
N GLY A 138 -3.54 -13.28 -8.17
CA GLY A 138 -4.84 -12.66 -7.89
C GLY A 138 -4.79 -11.41 -7.01
N GLN A 139 -3.60 -10.91 -6.71
CA GLN A 139 -3.37 -9.75 -5.85
C GLN A 139 -2.79 -8.58 -6.64
N VAL A 140 -3.09 -7.36 -6.18
CA VAL A 140 -2.58 -6.09 -6.71
C VAL A 140 -1.43 -5.60 -5.83
N PHE A 141 -0.31 -5.27 -6.47
CA PHE A 141 0.85 -4.71 -5.80
C PHE A 141 1.21 -3.35 -6.39
N VAL A 142 1.77 -2.49 -5.53
CA VAL A 142 2.41 -1.24 -5.91
C VAL A 142 3.88 -1.27 -5.48
N TYR A 143 4.77 -0.77 -6.32
CA TYR A 143 6.19 -0.68 -5.99
C TYR A 143 6.53 0.67 -5.39
N ASN A 144 7.22 0.65 -4.25
CA ASN A 144 7.81 1.84 -3.65
C ASN A 144 9.32 1.81 -3.79
N ASP A 145 9.85 2.92 -4.24
CA ASP A 145 11.27 3.25 -4.15
C ASP A 145 11.42 4.66 -3.60
N PRO A 146 12.15 4.85 -2.47
CA PRO A 146 12.35 6.17 -1.87
C PRO A 146 13.07 7.17 -2.78
N GLU A 147 13.92 6.70 -3.69
CA GLU A 147 14.64 7.49 -4.68
C GLU A 147 13.83 7.69 -5.96
N GLY A 148 12.77 6.90 -6.16
CA GLY A 148 11.89 6.98 -7.32
C GLY A 148 12.34 6.13 -8.51
N ASP A 149 13.25 5.19 -8.28
CA ASP A 149 13.72 4.26 -9.31
C ASP A 149 12.64 3.20 -9.64
N PRO A 150 12.63 2.68 -10.85
CA PRO A 150 11.75 1.58 -11.22
C PRO A 150 12.14 0.27 -10.49
N PRO A 151 11.22 -0.69 -10.38
CA PRO A 151 11.55 -1.99 -9.81
C PRO A 151 12.66 -2.66 -10.61
N PRO A 152 13.72 -3.20 -9.95
CA PRO A 152 14.72 -4.04 -10.61
C PRO A 152 14.08 -5.25 -11.28
N GLU A 153 14.68 -5.76 -12.36
CA GLU A 153 14.12 -6.88 -13.12
C GLU A 153 14.02 -8.18 -12.31
N ASP A 154 14.91 -8.37 -11.37
CA ASP A 154 14.94 -9.50 -10.44
C ASP A 154 14.03 -9.32 -9.21
N CYS A 155 13.49 -8.12 -9.00
CA CYS A 155 12.55 -7.84 -7.92
C CYS A 155 11.12 -8.26 -8.34
N ILE A 156 10.88 -9.55 -8.41
CA ILE A 156 9.61 -10.14 -8.79
C ILE A 156 8.97 -10.92 -7.65
N ILE A 157 7.64 -10.90 -7.59
CA ILE A 157 6.87 -11.80 -6.74
C ILE A 157 6.68 -13.10 -7.54
N PRO A 158 7.08 -14.27 -6.99
CA PRO A 158 6.94 -15.54 -7.70
C PRO A 158 5.46 -15.85 -7.96
N ALA A 159 5.19 -16.53 -9.08
CA ALA A 159 3.88 -17.11 -9.30
C ALA A 159 3.73 -18.34 -8.39
N LEU A 160 2.53 -18.52 -7.88
CA LEU A 160 2.13 -19.69 -7.10
C LEU A 160 1.30 -20.61 -8.00
N ASP A 161 1.74 -21.84 -8.20
CA ASP A 161 1.06 -22.83 -9.05
C ASP A 161 -0.29 -23.26 -8.46
N GLU A 162 -0.47 -23.06 -7.17
CA GLU A 162 -1.71 -23.34 -6.43
C GLU A 162 -2.85 -22.40 -6.81
N VAL A 163 -2.51 -21.19 -7.26
CA VAL A 163 -3.52 -20.17 -7.59
C VAL A 163 -4.28 -20.56 -8.86
N GLY A 164 -5.58 -20.80 -8.71
CA GLY A 164 -6.43 -21.24 -9.81
C GLY A 164 -6.39 -22.76 -10.07
N SER A 165 -5.61 -23.52 -9.31
CA SER A 165 -5.63 -24.98 -9.34
C SER A 165 -6.92 -25.52 -8.73
N SER A 166 -7.47 -26.58 -9.33
CA SER A 166 -8.64 -27.28 -8.79
C SER A 166 -8.36 -28.09 -7.52
N GLU A 167 -7.09 -28.27 -7.18
CA GLU A 167 -6.66 -28.99 -5.98
C GLU A 167 -6.66 -28.09 -4.73
N TRP A 168 -6.75 -26.79 -4.91
CA TRP A 168 -6.73 -25.80 -3.84
C TRP A 168 -8.03 -24.99 -3.83
N THR A 169 -8.45 -24.57 -2.63
CA THR A 169 -9.55 -23.61 -2.49
C THR A 169 -9.12 -22.23 -2.98
N GLY A 170 -10.07 -21.44 -3.46
CA GLY A 170 -9.81 -20.03 -3.77
C GLY A 170 -9.31 -19.24 -2.55
N TRP A 171 -8.71 -18.10 -2.81
CA TRP A 171 -8.24 -17.21 -1.74
C TRP A 171 -9.38 -16.84 -0.79
N THR A 172 -9.10 -16.89 0.50
CA THR A 172 -9.87 -16.18 1.51
C THR A 172 -9.04 -14.99 1.98
N TRP A 173 -9.64 -13.79 1.91
CA TRP A 173 -8.95 -12.57 2.27
C TRP A 173 -9.34 -12.11 3.67
N ASN A 174 -8.35 -11.84 4.51
CA ASN A 174 -8.54 -11.21 5.80
C ASN A 174 -7.60 -10.01 5.91
N ARG A 175 -8.17 -8.84 6.23
CA ARG A 175 -7.39 -7.62 6.43
C ARG A 175 -7.42 -7.22 7.90
N ILE A 176 -6.25 -7.18 8.51
CA ILE A 176 -6.05 -6.68 9.85
C ILE A 176 -5.21 -5.41 9.74
N VAL A 177 -5.69 -4.32 10.32
CA VAL A 177 -4.94 -3.07 10.43
C VAL A 177 -4.44 -2.94 11.85
N ILE A 178 -3.11 -2.88 12.01
CA ILE A 178 -2.46 -2.68 13.30
C ILE A 178 -1.86 -1.28 13.27
N GLU A 179 -2.40 -0.39 14.08
CA GLU A 179 -1.92 0.99 14.20
C GLU A 179 -0.85 1.09 15.29
N GLY A 180 0.14 1.97 15.06
CA GLY A 180 1.18 2.24 16.06
C GLY A 180 2.26 1.16 16.19
N ALA A 181 2.24 0.11 15.37
CA ALA A 181 3.25 -0.93 15.35
C ALA A 181 4.17 -0.81 14.13
N ASN A 182 5.44 -1.18 14.29
CA ASN A 182 6.35 -1.35 13.17
C ASN A 182 6.10 -2.70 12.50
N CYS A 183 6.10 -2.74 11.17
CA CYS A 183 5.93 -4.00 10.41
C CYS A 183 6.98 -5.07 10.78
N ARG A 184 8.17 -4.67 11.21
CA ARG A 184 9.20 -5.58 11.70
C ARG A 184 8.73 -6.34 12.95
N GLU A 185 8.04 -5.71 13.86
CA GLU A 185 7.52 -6.35 15.08
C GLU A 185 6.50 -7.43 14.74
N ILE A 186 5.70 -7.21 13.69
CA ILE A 186 4.76 -8.22 13.20
C ILE A 186 5.51 -9.45 12.70
N ILE A 187 6.59 -9.24 11.92
CA ILE A 187 7.41 -10.34 11.41
C ILE A 187 8.12 -11.06 12.55
N ASP A 188 8.70 -10.33 13.49
CA ASP A 188 9.37 -10.89 14.66
C ASP A 188 8.40 -11.78 15.46
N ASN A 189 7.13 -11.38 15.61
CA ASN A 189 6.09 -12.20 16.25
C ASN A 189 5.74 -13.45 15.43
N VAL A 190 5.68 -13.35 14.10
CA VAL A 190 5.34 -14.49 13.23
C VAL A 190 6.45 -15.55 13.24
N VAL A 191 7.71 -15.16 13.35
CA VAL A 191 8.85 -16.11 13.41
C VAL A 191 9.13 -16.66 14.80
N ASP A 192 8.52 -16.07 15.83
CA ASP A 192 8.63 -16.56 17.20
C ASP A 192 7.75 -17.80 17.42
N MET A 193 8.31 -18.96 17.16
CA MET A 193 7.63 -20.24 17.37
C MET A 193 7.21 -20.47 18.81
N ALA A 194 7.94 -19.93 19.79
CA ALA A 194 7.59 -20.04 21.20
C ALA A 194 6.31 -19.27 21.53
N HIS A 195 6.13 -18.12 20.88
CA HIS A 195 4.91 -17.31 21.00
C HIS A 195 3.69 -18.10 20.48
N PHE A 196 3.79 -18.72 19.30
CA PHE A 196 2.72 -19.57 18.77
C PHE A 196 2.38 -20.74 19.70
N LEU A 197 3.39 -21.43 20.26
CA LEU A 197 3.17 -22.52 21.19
C LEU A 197 2.48 -22.04 22.47
N SER A 198 2.84 -20.87 22.99
CA SER A 198 2.20 -20.30 24.19
C SER A 198 0.72 -19.96 23.95
N LEU A 199 0.38 -19.41 22.77
CA LEU A 199 -1.00 -19.09 22.40
C LEU A 199 -1.85 -20.35 22.19
N ILE A 200 -1.29 -21.41 21.62
CA ILE A 200 -1.98 -22.70 21.47
C ILE A 200 -2.32 -23.29 22.84
N HIS A 201 -1.42 -23.19 23.82
CA HIS A 201 -1.69 -23.64 25.17
C HIS A 201 -2.73 -22.79 25.93
N ILE A 202 -2.86 -21.51 25.62
CA ILE A 202 -3.89 -20.65 26.20
C ILE A 202 -5.27 -20.93 25.61
N SER A 203 -5.32 -21.37 24.35
CA SER A 203 -6.57 -21.66 23.66
C SER A 203 -7.08 -23.09 23.82
N GLU A 204 -6.30 -23.98 24.41
CA GLU A 204 -6.82 -25.31 24.80
C GLU A 204 -7.76 -25.18 26.00
N PRO A 205 -9.08 -25.40 25.82
CA PRO A 205 -9.97 -25.45 26.96
C PRO A 205 -9.63 -26.70 27.77
N THR A 206 -8.99 -26.48 28.93
CA THR A 206 -8.93 -27.38 30.06
C THR A 206 -8.64 -28.86 29.75
N ARG A 207 -7.38 -29.27 29.81
CA ARG A 207 -7.11 -30.62 30.25
C ARG A 207 -7.61 -30.76 31.68
N PRO A 208 -8.55 -31.65 31.98
CA PRO A 208 -8.84 -31.98 33.38
C PRO A 208 -7.59 -32.63 33.96
N TYR A 209 -7.11 -32.08 35.06
CA TYR A 209 -6.05 -32.68 35.88
C TYR A 209 -6.54 -33.99 36.46
#